data_d2dd05f45ec78ddb93ecd5caf0286e9e
#
_entry.id   d2dd05f45ec78ddb93ecd5caf0286e9e
#
_cell.length_a   1.000
_cell.length_b   1.000
_cell.length_c   1.000
_cell.angle_alpha   90.00
_cell.angle_beta   90.00
_cell.angle_gamma   90.00
#
_symmetry.space_group_name_H-M   'P 1'
#
loop_
_entity.id
_entity.type
_entity.pdbx_description
1 polymer ?
#
loop_
_entity_poly.entity_id
_entity_poly.type
_entity_poly.pdbx_seq_one_letter_code
_entity_poly.pdbx_strand_id
1 'polypeptide(L)'
;MVLALSVFVSLVSEFGAGGANSENLGPTVMAEKRHYDWGNELAMRARRDGKLVFFTVGIGRKFDFYGRLEKILGNSFYTTCLEPDRYPADFRVLQSVFERGTGNSGSIEGGILSARLAPLYLTSNLAGDAARGVPSAAELAKAAAGILRVAPEGLRAAEGNLAGLLAGEDGQKDYEYASDLLADGLDWKFESAKLEKFFGGDVSDSPVAVVTENARLAAGIFSAFPELKSAEDAEDKAREGLIKMFAEPRALVERLLIARALLEMPAKNGDGEDKLIRFADELLSMTKPDGRMMEDGRDAVTAENALAAQVLALAYSRFKRRAHLEGAERICGYIEFLLKTSYQLPSVSSVAVRSQSSARTYAFAGGAFADLHAATGENKYIILCRILFDELDGLFMSESGLWAINSHASALSGVSRPIIYVDSRIPSYMGEAAQQLKYLSEADSRLCAAYSKKLKKISEGARRRYRFNDFEMASWKISQLPRVKKPVGGKTAARINSSARVAE
;
A
#
# COMPACT_ATOMS: atom_id res chain seq x y z
N MET A 1 15.78 -3.29 21.60
CA MET A 1 15.21 -4.17 20.56
C MET A 1 16.22 -5.17 20.02
N VAL A 2 17.40 -4.75 19.65
CA VAL A 2 18.52 -5.67 19.34
C VAL A 2 18.76 -6.69 20.46
N LEU A 3 18.59 -6.30 21.74
CA LEU A 3 18.73 -7.20 22.88
C LEU A 3 17.63 -8.28 22.98
N ALA A 4 16.38 -7.99 22.65
CA ALA A 4 15.31 -9.01 22.68
C ALA A 4 15.41 -9.97 21.46
N LEU A 5 15.82 -9.48 20.31
CA LEU A 5 16.08 -10.30 19.13
C LEU A 5 17.37 -11.13 19.30
N SER A 6 18.43 -10.55 19.89
CA SER A 6 19.68 -11.27 20.18
C SER A 6 19.47 -12.34 21.27
N VAL A 7 18.65 -12.10 22.27
CA VAL A 7 18.27 -13.10 23.27
C VAL A 7 17.43 -14.21 22.64
N PHE A 8 16.52 -13.89 21.73
CA PHE A 8 15.74 -14.89 21.00
C PHE A 8 16.62 -15.72 20.09
N VAL A 9 17.52 -15.10 19.33
CA VAL A 9 18.48 -15.77 18.43
C VAL A 9 19.50 -16.59 19.24
N SER A 10 20.03 -16.09 20.36
CA SER A 10 20.94 -16.85 21.26
C SER A 10 20.23 -18.04 21.89
N LEU A 11 18.99 -17.89 22.37
CA LEU A 11 18.19 -18.98 22.90
C LEU A 11 17.87 -20.04 21.83
N VAL A 12 17.61 -19.63 20.59
CA VAL A 12 17.39 -20.56 19.47
C VAL A 12 18.64 -21.37 19.16
N SER A 13 19.85 -20.78 19.26
CA SER A 13 21.12 -21.49 19.04
C SER A 13 21.46 -22.46 20.17
N GLU A 14 21.06 -22.18 21.42
CA GLU A 14 21.30 -23.07 22.55
C GLU A 14 20.35 -24.28 22.59
N PHE A 15 19.08 -24.12 22.16
CA PHE A 15 18.09 -25.19 22.17
C PHE A 15 18.04 -26.04 20.89
N GLY A 16 18.68 -25.61 19.80
CA GLY A 16 18.70 -26.34 18.52
C GLY A 16 19.59 -27.58 18.49
N ALA A 17 20.44 -27.83 19.51
CA ALA A 17 21.43 -28.92 19.53
C ALA A 17 20.93 -30.22 20.20
N GLY A 18 19.75 -30.28 20.73
CA GLY A 18 19.17 -31.45 21.42
C GLY A 18 18.28 -32.31 20.54
N GLY A 19 18.82 -33.40 19.95
CA GLY A 19 18.05 -34.38 19.21
C GLY A 19 16.93 -35.01 20.05
N ALA A 20 15.69 -34.91 19.62
CA ALA A 20 14.52 -35.49 20.27
C ALA A 20 14.07 -36.76 19.51
N ASN A 21 14.08 -37.88 20.24
CA ASN A 21 13.55 -39.18 19.84
C ASN A 21 12.04 -39.09 19.48
N SER A 22 11.68 -39.78 18.43
CA SER A 22 10.29 -40.00 17.99
C SER A 22 9.60 -41.01 18.91
N GLU A 23 8.72 -40.59 19.78
CA GLU A 23 7.84 -41.50 20.52
C GLU A 23 6.39 -41.40 20.03
N ASN A 24 5.79 -42.56 19.92
CA ASN A 24 4.46 -42.97 19.56
C ASN A 24 3.31 -42.00 19.88
N LEU A 25 2.55 -41.65 18.88
CA LEU A 25 1.28 -40.94 18.98
C LEU A 25 0.12 -41.95 19.08
N GLY A 26 -0.56 -41.97 20.21
CA GLY A 26 -1.79 -42.69 20.47
C GLY A 26 -3.01 -42.16 19.68
N PRO A 27 -4.23 -42.73 19.87
CA PRO A 27 -5.30 -42.72 18.88
C PRO A 27 -5.93 -41.36 18.62
N THR A 28 -6.33 -41.20 17.39
CA THR A 28 -6.92 -40.09 16.68
C THR A 28 -8.12 -39.43 17.44
N VAL A 29 -7.85 -38.35 18.14
CA VAL A 29 -8.88 -37.36 18.48
C VAL A 29 -9.12 -36.55 17.21
N MET A 30 -10.39 -36.30 16.85
CA MET A 30 -10.75 -35.44 15.70
C MET A 30 -9.87 -34.20 15.70
N ALA A 31 -9.11 -34.01 14.63
CA ALA A 31 -8.18 -32.89 14.51
C ALA A 31 -8.95 -31.59 14.62
N GLU A 32 -8.81 -30.91 15.76
CA GLU A 32 -9.38 -29.60 15.99
C GLU A 32 -8.86 -28.66 14.89
N LYS A 33 -9.76 -27.92 14.22
CA LYS A 33 -9.38 -26.98 13.16
C LYS A 33 -8.35 -25.99 13.74
N ARG A 34 -7.13 -25.95 13.18
CA ARG A 34 -6.01 -25.13 13.68
C ARG A 34 -5.69 -23.96 12.75
N HIS A 35 -6.18 -24.01 11.53
CA HIS A 35 -6.04 -22.92 10.57
C HIS A 35 -7.28 -22.04 10.64
N TYR A 36 -7.05 -20.75 10.89
CA TYR A 36 -8.08 -19.72 11.00
C TYR A 36 -7.77 -18.57 10.05
N ASP A 37 -8.82 -17.92 9.56
CA ASP A 37 -8.67 -16.67 8.84
C ASP A 37 -8.12 -15.59 9.79
N TRP A 38 -7.28 -14.72 9.28
CA TRP A 38 -6.77 -13.58 10.03
C TRP A 38 -7.94 -12.71 10.51
N GLY A 39 -7.87 -12.23 11.74
CA GLY A 39 -8.87 -11.31 12.29
C GLY A 39 -9.28 -11.57 13.73
N ASN A 40 -10.42 -11.01 14.13
CA ASN A 40 -10.87 -11.01 15.52
C ASN A 40 -11.16 -12.42 16.07
N GLU A 41 -11.64 -13.36 15.26
CA GLU A 41 -11.90 -14.72 15.73
C GLU A 41 -10.60 -15.42 16.12
N LEU A 42 -9.56 -15.32 15.28
CA LEU A 42 -8.23 -15.83 15.59
C LEU A 42 -7.69 -15.21 16.88
N ALA A 43 -7.79 -13.87 17.01
CA ALA A 43 -7.33 -13.13 18.18
C ALA A 43 -8.03 -13.59 19.47
N MET A 44 -9.35 -13.75 19.44
CA MET A 44 -10.12 -14.23 20.60
C MET A 44 -9.73 -15.67 21.00
N ARG A 45 -9.59 -16.55 20.01
CA ARG A 45 -9.21 -17.95 20.26
C ARG A 45 -7.79 -18.07 20.80
N ALA A 46 -6.83 -17.38 20.19
CA ALA A 46 -5.45 -17.38 20.63
C ALA A 46 -5.34 -16.92 22.09
N ARG A 47 -6.04 -15.83 22.46
CA ARG A 47 -6.09 -15.33 23.85
C ARG A 47 -6.73 -16.31 24.83
N ARG A 48 -7.89 -16.88 24.45
CA ARG A 48 -8.62 -17.83 25.31
C ARG A 48 -7.79 -19.07 25.59
N ASP A 49 -7.12 -19.60 24.56
CA ASP A 49 -6.44 -20.90 24.63
C ASP A 49 -4.94 -20.74 24.97
N GLY A 50 -4.43 -19.50 25.12
CA GLY A 50 -3.04 -19.20 25.42
C GLY A 50 -2.06 -19.66 24.34
N LYS A 51 -2.52 -19.84 23.10
CA LYS A 51 -1.73 -20.38 21.99
C LYS A 51 -1.01 -19.27 21.21
N LEU A 52 0.19 -19.55 20.75
CA LEU A 52 0.89 -18.71 19.80
C LEU A 52 0.23 -18.76 18.42
N VAL A 53 0.48 -17.74 17.61
CA VAL A 53 0.01 -17.69 16.22
C VAL A 53 1.19 -17.70 15.29
N PHE A 54 1.25 -18.70 14.43
CA PHE A 54 2.18 -18.75 13.30
C PHE A 54 1.46 -18.20 12.06
N PHE A 55 2.03 -17.21 11.40
CA PHE A 55 1.43 -16.64 10.21
C PHE A 55 2.41 -16.59 9.03
N THR A 56 1.84 -16.62 7.82
CA THR A 56 2.53 -16.34 6.56
C THR A 56 1.87 -15.15 5.88
N VAL A 57 2.58 -14.50 4.96
CA VAL A 57 2.06 -13.37 4.20
C VAL A 57 1.84 -13.79 2.75
N GLY A 58 0.61 -13.62 2.24
CA GLY A 58 0.28 -13.77 0.82
C GLY A 58 0.42 -15.17 0.21
N ILE A 59 0.89 -16.16 0.97
CA ILE A 59 1.14 -17.53 0.48
C ILE A 59 -0.09 -18.44 0.71
N GLY A 60 -1.29 -17.85 0.78
CA GLY A 60 -2.52 -18.44 1.31
C GLY A 60 -3.03 -19.73 0.67
N ARG A 61 -2.36 -20.35 -0.28
CA ARG A 61 -2.89 -21.55 -0.96
C ARG A 61 -1.92 -22.73 -1.10
N LYS A 62 -0.78 -22.74 -0.42
CA LYS A 62 0.03 -23.96 -0.33
C LYS A 62 -0.41 -24.79 0.88
N PHE A 63 -1.61 -25.40 0.79
CA PHE A 63 -2.21 -26.26 1.82
C PHE A 63 -1.24 -27.34 2.33
N ASP A 64 -0.37 -27.86 1.49
CA ASP A 64 0.63 -28.86 1.89
C ASP A 64 1.66 -28.34 2.88
N PHE A 65 1.98 -27.04 2.83
CA PHE A 65 2.90 -26.41 3.77
C PHE A 65 2.27 -26.33 5.17
N TYR A 66 1.02 -25.87 5.27
CA TYR A 66 0.32 -25.79 6.56
C TYR A 66 0.07 -27.14 7.17
N GLY A 67 -0.32 -28.16 6.38
CA GLY A 67 -0.53 -29.52 6.90
C GLY A 67 0.74 -30.16 7.48
N ARG A 68 1.93 -29.85 6.90
CA ARG A 68 3.22 -30.24 7.47
C ARG A 68 3.57 -29.44 8.73
N LEU A 69 3.35 -28.14 8.72
CA LEU A 69 3.54 -27.25 9.86
C LEU A 69 2.67 -27.66 11.05
N GLU A 70 1.39 -27.91 10.85
CA GLU A 70 0.47 -28.32 11.93
C GLU A 70 0.91 -29.59 12.65
N LYS A 71 1.49 -30.57 11.91
CA LYS A 71 2.06 -31.78 12.53
C LYS A 71 3.28 -31.48 13.41
N ILE A 72 4.07 -30.47 13.04
CA ILE A 72 5.30 -30.08 13.73
C ILE A 72 5.01 -29.14 14.92
N LEU A 73 4.11 -28.19 14.73
CA LEU A 73 3.75 -27.17 15.71
C LEU A 73 2.93 -27.71 16.89
N GLY A 74 2.27 -28.86 16.72
CA GLY A 74 1.46 -29.48 17.77
C GLY A 74 0.33 -28.56 18.25
N ASN A 75 -0.09 -28.74 19.52
CA ASN A 75 -1.21 -28.02 20.11
C ASN A 75 -0.87 -26.59 20.58
N SER A 76 0.38 -26.14 20.46
CA SER A 76 0.84 -24.86 21.00
C SER A 76 0.58 -23.67 20.09
N PHE A 77 0.15 -23.92 18.83
CA PHE A 77 -0.03 -22.87 17.81
C PHE A 77 -1.38 -22.93 17.12
N TYR A 78 -1.84 -21.76 16.70
CA TYR A 78 -2.74 -21.59 15.58
C TYR A 78 -1.98 -21.13 14.34
N THR A 79 -2.44 -21.53 13.16
CA THR A 79 -1.86 -21.10 11.88
C THR A 79 -2.82 -20.17 11.16
N THR A 80 -2.28 -19.19 10.42
CA THR A 80 -3.07 -18.25 9.63
C THR A 80 -2.26 -17.70 8.45
N CYS A 81 -2.97 -17.13 7.49
CA CYS A 81 -2.40 -16.33 6.41
C CYS A 81 -2.83 -14.86 6.55
N LEU A 82 -1.87 -13.97 6.56
CA LEU A 82 -2.12 -12.53 6.47
C LEU A 82 -2.08 -12.13 4.99
N GLU A 83 -3.22 -11.77 4.47
CA GLU A 83 -3.34 -11.25 3.11
C GLU A 83 -3.23 -9.72 3.14
N PRO A 84 -2.16 -9.12 2.58
CA PRO A 84 -1.92 -7.67 2.68
C PRO A 84 -3.06 -6.82 2.11
N ASP A 85 -3.74 -7.33 1.07
CA ASP A 85 -4.84 -6.60 0.43
C ASP A 85 -6.14 -6.67 1.23
N ARG A 86 -6.32 -7.72 2.04
CA ARG A 86 -7.47 -7.85 2.95
C ARG A 86 -7.25 -7.15 4.27
N TYR A 87 -6.02 -7.17 4.78
CA TYR A 87 -5.63 -6.62 6.09
C TYR A 87 -4.43 -5.67 5.97
N PRO A 88 -4.55 -4.60 5.18
CA PRO A 88 -3.42 -3.73 4.87
C PRO A 88 -2.85 -3.02 6.09
N ALA A 89 -3.68 -2.74 7.09
CA ALA A 89 -3.23 -2.11 8.33
C ALA A 89 -2.35 -3.05 9.17
N ASP A 90 -2.83 -4.28 9.40
CA ASP A 90 -2.09 -5.26 10.20
C ASP A 90 -0.77 -5.62 9.52
N PHE A 91 -0.81 -5.83 8.18
CA PHE A 91 0.40 -6.06 7.40
C PHE A 91 1.40 -4.90 7.55
N ARG A 92 0.95 -3.65 7.40
CA ARG A 92 1.84 -2.48 7.48
C ARG A 92 2.45 -2.29 8.86
N VAL A 93 1.67 -2.55 9.91
CA VAL A 93 2.19 -2.52 11.29
C VAL A 93 3.31 -3.54 11.47
N LEU A 94 3.08 -4.80 11.05
CA LEU A 94 4.10 -5.85 11.17
C LEU A 94 5.32 -5.56 10.30
N GLN A 95 5.12 -5.03 9.11
CA GLN A 95 6.18 -4.59 8.21
C GLN A 95 7.03 -3.47 8.84
N SER A 96 6.40 -2.44 9.43
CA SER A 96 7.10 -1.36 10.12
C SER A 96 7.91 -1.84 11.33
N VAL A 97 7.36 -2.80 12.08
CA VAL A 97 8.08 -3.43 13.20
C VAL A 97 9.31 -4.18 12.69
N PHE A 98 9.17 -4.91 11.59
CA PHE A 98 10.26 -5.65 10.97
C PHE A 98 11.36 -4.70 10.47
N GLU A 99 11.00 -3.67 9.69
CA GLU A 99 11.93 -2.68 9.15
C GLU A 99 12.73 -1.97 10.26
N ARG A 100 12.04 -1.52 11.31
CA ARG A 100 12.69 -0.88 12.48
C ARG A 100 13.56 -1.83 13.28
N GLY A 101 13.11 -3.08 13.37
CA GLY A 101 13.79 -4.09 14.15
C GLY A 101 15.06 -4.62 13.53
N THR A 102 15.06 -4.75 12.22
CA THR A 102 16.15 -5.39 11.47
C THR A 102 16.99 -4.41 10.68
N GLY A 103 16.47 -3.18 10.43
CA GLY A 103 17.06 -2.25 9.46
C GLY A 103 16.92 -2.73 8.00
N ASN A 104 16.11 -3.78 7.76
CA ASN A 104 15.92 -4.37 6.44
C ASN A 104 14.60 -3.86 5.83
N SER A 105 14.65 -3.35 4.61
CA SER A 105 13.49 -2.88 3.84
C SER A 105 12.76 -3.99 3.07
N GLY A 106 13.21 -5.25 3.17
CA GLY A 106 12.55 -6.39 2.54
C GLY A 106 11.13 -6.61 3.08
N SER A 107 10.25 -7.17 2.25
CA SER A 107 8.88 -7.52 2.68
C SER A 107 8.90 -8.70 3.64
N ILE A 108 8.10 -8.64 4.72
CA ILE A 108 7.87 -9.79 5.58
C ILE A 108 7.18 -10.92 4.82
N GLU A 109 7.62 -12.16 5.04
CA GLU A 109 6.99 -13.36 4.51
C GLU A 109 6.19 -14.12 5.57
N GLY A 110 6.45 -13.84 6.84
CA GLY A 110 5.72 -14.45 7.95
C GLY A 110 6.38 -14.24 9.31
N GLY A 111 5.87 -14.95 10.31
CA GLY A 111 6.40 -14.84 11.66
C GLY A 111 5.58 -15.54 12.72
N ILE A 112 5.88 -15.22 13.97
CA ILE A 112 5.25 -15.76 15.17
C ILE A 112 4.72 -14.60 16.01
N LEU A 113 3.47 -14.69 16.42
CA LEU A 113 2.82 -13.75 17.32
C LEU A 113 2.51 -14.44 18.64
N SER A 114 2.45 -13.66 19.71
CA SER A 114 1.96 -14.12 21.00
C SER A 114 0.46 -14.43 20.95
N ALA A 115 -0.08 -14.99 22.02
CA ALA A 115 -1.52 -15.19 22.18
C ALA A 115 -2.33 -13.88 22.13
N ARG A 116 -1.68 -12.74 22.32
CA ARG A 116 -2.27 -11.40 22.20
C ARG A 116 -2.02 -10.74 20.86
N LEU A 117 -1.50 -11.51 19.89
CA LEU A 117 -1.08 -11.04 18.56
C LEU A 117 0.04 -9.98 18.59
N ALA A 118 0.84 -9.92 19.65
CA ALA A 118 2.07 -9.12 19.63
C ALA A 118 3.16 -9.90 18.87
N PRO A 119 3.87 -9.29 17.91
CA PRO A 119 4.90 -9.97 17.14
C PRO A 119 6.10 -10.33 18.03
N LEU A 120 6.45 -11.61 18.01
CA LEU A 120 7.60 -12.17 18.73
C LEU A 120 8.77 -12.39 17.79
N TYR A 121 8.47 -12.76 16.55
CA TYR A 121 9.46 -12.98 15.49
C TYR A 121 8.84 -12.63 14.14
N LEU A 122 9.58 -11.91 13.30
CA LEU A 122 9.21 -11.56 11.93
C LEU A 122 10.38 -11.86 11.01
N THR A 123 10.10 -12.36 9.80
CA THR A 123 11.13 -12.72 8.81
C THR A 123 10.71 -12.37 7.39
N SER A 124 11.67 -11.95 6.59
CA SER A 124 11.57 -11.81 5.13
C SER A 124 12.03 -13.06 4.38
N ASN A 125 12.37 -14.13 5.09
CA ASN A 125 12.78 -15.40 4.49
C ASN A 125 12.16 -16.56 5.29
N LEU A 126 11.05 -17.07 4.80
CA LEU A 126 10.36 -18.20 5.40
C LEU A 126 10.68 -19.49 4.60
N ALA A 127 11.85 -20.05 4.85
CA ALA A 127 12.25 -21.30 4.21
C ALA A 127 11.42 -22.48 4.74
N GLY A 128 10.94 -23.33 3.83
CA GLY A 128 10.25 -24.59 4.20
C GLY A 128 11.22 -25.57 4.88
N ASP A 129 12.47 -25.59 4.45
CA ASP A 129 13.55 -26.44 4.97
C ASP A 129 14.76 -25.57 5.36
N ALA A 130 15.50 -25.98 6.39
CA ALA A 130 16.71 -25.28 6.82
C ALA A 130 17.74 -25.20 5.68
N ALA A 131 18.10 -24.01 5.27
CA ALA A 131 19.07 -23.79 4.21
C ALA A 131 20.08 -22.71 4.63
N ARG A 132 21.38 -23.03 4.56
CA ARG A 132 22.48 -22.08 4.70
C ARG A 132 22.44 -21.18 5.95
N GLY A 133 22.15 -21.77 7.12
CA GLY A 133 22.16 -21.03 8.39
C GLY A 133 20.89 -20.23 8.68
N VAL A 134 19.87 -20.34 7.85
CA VAL A 134 18.52 -19.80 8.13
C VAL A 134 17.68 -20.94 8.71
N PRO A 135 17.14 -20.80 9.95
CA PRO A 135 16.32 -21.84 10.55
C PRO A 135 15.02 -22.02 9.75
N SER A 136 14.61 -23.27 9.60
CA SER A 136 13.32 -23.58 8.98
C SER A 136 12.16 -23.05 9.83
N ALA A 137 11.00 -22.83 9.20
CA ALA A 137 9.78 -22.46 9.91
C ALA A 137 9.46 -23.41 11.07
N ALA A 138 9.78 -24.70 10.90
CA ALA A 138 9.58 -25.74 11.92
C ALA A 138 10.53 -25.59 13.12
N GLU A 139 11.80 -25.26 12.89
CA GLU A 139 12.78 -25.04 13.96
C GLU A 139 12.44 -23.78 14.76
N LEU A 140 12.06 -22.69 14.07
CA LEU A 140 11.60 -21.46 14.70
C LEU A 140 10.37 -21.69 15.59
N ALA A 141 9.43 -22.48 15.12
CA ALA A 141 8.22 -22.78 15.85
C ALA A 141 8.49 -23.67 17.08
N LYS A 142 9.37 -24.68 16.97
CA LYS A 142 9.81 -25.50 18.11
C LYS A 142 10.52 -24.64 19.17
N ALA A 143 11.41 -23.74 18.74
CA ALA A 143 12.10 -22.82 19.64
C ALA A 143 11.12 -21.89 20.37
N ALA A 144 10.16 -21.30 19.66
CA ALA A 144 9.13 -20.43 20.24
C ALA A 144 8.25 -21.19 21.27
N ALA A 145 7.83 -22.42 20.94
CA ALA A 145 7.10 -23.27 21.87
C ALA A 145 7.92 -23.67 23.12
N GLY A 146 9.23 -23.85 22.96
CA GLY A 146 10.18 -24.06 24.04
C GLY A 146 10.23 -22.86 24.99
N ILE A 147 10.41 -21.66 24.44
CA ILE A 147 10.45 -20.40 25.20
C ILE A 147 9.15 -20.14 25.93
N LEU A 148 7.99 -20.42 25.32
CA LEU A 148 6.68 -20.29 25.98
C LEU A 148 6.59 -21.14 27.25
N ARG A 149 7.18 -22.32 27.25
CA ARG A 149 7.19 -23.23 28.41
C ARG A 149 8.15 -22.80 29.52
N VAL A 150 9.32 -22.25 29.14
CA VAL A 150 10.44 -22.00 30.07
C VAL A 150 10.43 -20.55 30.58
N ALA A 151 10.00 -19.59 29.79
CA ALA A 151 10.10 -18.17 30.14
C ALA A 151 8.81 -17.38 29.74
N PRO A 152 7.63 -17.73 30.28
CA PRO A 152 6.38 -17.03 29.94
C PRO A 152 6.41 -15.54 30.31
N GLU A 153 7.19 -15.13 31.31
CA GLU A 153 7.36 -13.74 31.70
C GLU A 153 8.23 -12.94 30.74
N GLY A 154 9.23 -13.56 30.14
CA GLY A 154 10.04 -12.94 29.06
C GLY A 154 9.20 -12.60 27.83
N LEU A 155 8.22 -13.43 27.48
CA LEU A 155 7.25 -13.15 26.42
C LEU A 155 6.34 -11.96 26.77
N ARG A 156 5.88 -11.85 28.02
CA ARG A 156 5.07 -10.69 28.47
C ARG A 156 5.87 -9.39 28.45
N ALA A 157 7.15 -9.44 28.83
CA ALA A 157 8.05 -8.29 28.74
C ALA A 157 8.28 -7.87 27.28
N ALA A 158 8.45 -8.82 26.37
CA ALA A 158 8.57 -8.56 24.92
C ALA A 158 7.27 -7.95 24.35
N GLU A 159 6.09 -8.44 24.77
CA GLU A 159 4.79 -7.84 24.42
C GLU A 159 4.69 -6.39 24.88
N GLY A 160 5.10 -6.07 26.11
CA GLY A 160 5.08 -4.71 26.67
C GLY A 160 6.03 -3.75 25.95
N ASN A 161 7.24 -4.21 25.64
CA ASN A 161 8.24 -3.42 24.90
C ASN A 161 7.77 -3.11 23.48
N LEU A 162 7.08 -4.05 22.85
CA LEU A 162 6.57 -3.90 21.50
C LEU A 162 5.36 -2.96 21.45
N ALA A 163 4.46 -3.03 22.43
CA ALA A 163 3.36 -2.08 22.58
C ALA A 163 3.91 -0.65 22.72
N GLY A 164 5.02 -0.46 23.44
CA GLY A 164 5.74 0.81 23.53
C GLY A 164 6.32 1.30 22.21
N LEU A 165 6.84 0.38 21.39
CA LEU A 165 7.36 0.71 20.05
C LEU A 165 6.24 1.10 19.06
N LEU A 166 5.10 0.44 19.16
CA LEU A 166 3.93 0.71 18.31
C LEU A 166 3.20 1.97 18.77
N ALA A 167 3.09 2.21 20.08
CA ALA A 167 2.56 3.46 20.64
C ALA A 167 3.44 4.67 20.31
N GLY A 168 4.74 4.48 20.08
CA GLY A 168 5.64 5.52 19.60
C GLY A 168 5.31 6.04 18.20
N GLU A 169 4.45 5.36 17.42
CA GLU A 169 3.94 5.89 16.14
C GLU A 169 2.88 6.99 16.33
N ASP A 170 2.06 6.89 17.37
CA ASP A 170 1.07 7.93 17.71
C ASP A 170 1.62 8.93 18.76
N GLY A 171 2.57 8.50 19.58
CA GLY A 171 3.22 9.29 20.61
C GLY A 171 4.53 9.93 20.16
N GLN A 172 4.64 10.36 18.90
CA GLN A 172 5.81 11.13 18.46
C GLN A 172 5.97 12.36 19.32
N LYS A 173 7.02 12.37 20.15
CA LYS A 173 7.58 13.63 20.67
C LYS A 173 7.71 14.56 19.48
N ASP A 174 7.01 15.68 19.53
CA ASP A 174 7.09 16.73 18.54
C ASP A 174 8.56 17.02 18.25
N TYR A 175 9.01 16.65 17.06
CA TYR A 175 10.31 17.07 16.58
C TYR A 175 10.17 18.52 16.14
N GLU A 176 10.35 19.43 17.09
CA GLU A 176 10.31 20.88 16.89
C GLU A 176 11.29 21.41 15.81
N TYR A 177 12.21 20.56 15.35
CA TYR A 177 13.32 20.96 14.47
C TYR A 177 13.01 21.01 12.97
N ALA A 178 11.88 20.54 12.48
CA ALA A 178 11.60 20.50 11.04
C ALA A 178 10.71 21.66 10.54
N SER A 179 10.17 22.49 11.43
CA SER A 179 9.22 23.55 11.06
C SER A 179 9.85 24.67 10.24
N ASP A 180 11.11 25.00 10.51
CA ASP A 180 11.73 26.21 9.93
C ASP A 180 12.25 26.00 8.50
N LEU A 181 12.63 24.77 8.14
CA LEU A 181 13.16 24.46 6.80
C LEU A 181 12.09 24.32 5.69
N LEU A 182 10.82 24.19 6.05
CA LEU A 182 9.72 23.97 5.11
C LEU A 182 8.61 25.01 5.23
N ALA A 183 8.85 26.09 5.98
CA ALA A 183 7.89 27.20 6.10
C ALA A 183 7.58 27.82 4.73
N ASP A 184 8.57 27.89 3.83
CA ASP A 184 8.48 28.52 2.51
C ASP A 184 8.11 27.58 1.36
N GLY A 185 7.80 26.30 1.66
CA GLY A 185 7.49 25.30 0.62
C GLY A 185 8.70 24.42 0.24
N LEU A 186 8.52 23.58 -0.79
CA LEU A 186 9.60 22.74 -1.32
C LEU A 186 10.47 23.53 -2.29
N ASP A 187 11.80 23.44 -2.15
CA ASP A 187 12.75 23.94 -3.13
C ASP A 187 12.85 22.96 -4.31
N TRP A 188 12.13 23.24 -5.39
CA TRP A 188 12.03 22.38 -6.55
C TRP A 188 13.35 22.22 -7.31
N LYS A 189 14.25 23.22 -7.25
CA LYS A 189 15.59 23.09 -7.82
C LYS A 189 16.42 22.06 -7.05
N PHE A 190 16.34 22.10 -5.72
CA PHE A 190 17.01 21.11 -4.87
C PHE A 190 16.39 19.72 -5.03
N GLU A 191 15.05 19.62 -5.06
CA GLU A 191 14.36 18.35 -5.30
C GLU A 191 14.70 17.73 -6.65
N SER A 192 14.76 18.54 -7.73
CA SER A 192 15.14 18.02 -9.05
C SER A 192 16.57 17.49 -9.11
N ALA A 193 17.52 18.18 -8.45
CA ALA A 193 18.90 17.71 -8.36
C ALA A 193 19.05 16.40 -7.56
N LYS A 194 18.24 16.22 -6.50
CA LYS A 194 18.19 14.94 -5.79
C LYS A 194 17.64 13.80 -6.66
N LEU A 195 16.57 14.07 -7.42
CA LEU A 195 15.97 13.08 -8.31
C LEU A 195 16.93 12.72 -9.46
N GLU A 196 17.65 13.68 -10.00
CA GLU A 196 18.69 13.41 -10.98
C GLU A 196 19.77 12.47 -10.45
N LYS A 197 20.21 12.71 -9.20
CA LYS A 197 21.17 11.82 -8.53
C LYS A 197 20.56 10.44 -8.24
N PHE A 198 19.32 10.37 -7.81
CA PHE A 198 18.60 9.12 -7.53
C PHE A 198 18.53 8.25 -8.78
N PHE A 199 18.07 8.79 -9.90
CA PHE A 199 18.00 8.06 -11.18
C PHE A 199 19.35 7.92 -11.90
N GLY A 200 20.38 8.63 -11.47
CA GLY A 200 21.76 8.44 -11.92
C GLY A 200 22.46 7.26 -11.25
N GLY A 201 21.91 6.72 -10.16
CA GLY A 201 22.37 5.53 -9.45
C GLY A 201 21.62 4.27 -9.89
N ASP A 202 21.96 3.15 -9.23
CA ASP A 202 21.22 1.91 -9.41
C ASP A 202 19.96 1.91 -8.51
N VAL A 203 18.79 1.88 -9.15
CA VAL A 203 17.49 1.86 -8.48
C VAL A 203 16.83 0.48 -8.48
N SER A 204 17.54 -0.56 -8.93
CA SER A 204 17.01 -1.92 -9.08
C SER A 204 16.50 -2.53 -7.76
N ASP A 205 17.15 -2.19 -6.66
CA ASP A 205 16.80 -2.67 -5.32
C ASP A 205 15.72 -1.82 -4.62
N SER A 206 15.33 -0.70 -5.23
CA SER A 206 14.29 0.17 -4.67
C SER A 206 12.90 -0.40 -4.95
N PRO A 207 11.94 -0.27 -4.02
CA PRO A 207 10.56 -0.66 -4.27
C PRO A 207 9.99 0.05 -5.51
N VAL A 208 9.28 -0.70 -6.36
CA VAL A 208 8.74 -0.16 -7.63
C VAL A 208 7.89 1.09 -7.42
N ALA A 209 7.07 1.13 -6.37
CA ALA A 209 6.26 2.31 -6.07
C ALA A 209 7.12 3.54 -5.73
N VAL A 210 8.24 3.37 -5.02
CA VAL A 210 9.16 4.48 -4.73
C VAL A 210 9.78 5.00 -6.03
N VAL A 211 10.24 4.10 -6.91
CA VAL A 211 10.82 4.49 -8.21
C VAL A 211 9.79 5.20 -9.09
N THR A 212 8.57 4.65 -9.21
CA THR A 212 7.52 5.21 -10.07
C THR A 212 7.00 6.56 -9.56
N GLU A 213 6.80 6.72 -8.26
CA GLU A 213 6.34 7.99 -7.70
C GLU A 213 7.42 9.08 -7.80
N ASN A 214 8.71 8.74 -7.62
CA ASN A 214 9.80 9.69 -7.88
C ASN A 214 9.92 10.06 -9.37
N ALA A 215 9.65 9.12 -10.29
CA ALA A 215 9.60 9.42 -11.73
C ALA A 215 8.44 10.34 -12.09
N ARG A 216 7.24 10.13 -11.51
CA ARG A 216 6.10 11.06 -11.65
C ARG A 216 6.43 12.44 -11.10
N LEU A 217 7.11 12.50 -9.96
CA LEU A 217 7.57 13.76 -9.37
C LEU A 217 8.56 14.48 -10.30
N ALA A 218 9.54 13.78 -10.87
CA ALA A 218 10.49 14.36 -11.82
C ALA A 218 9.77 14.95 -13.05
N ALA A 219 8.85 14.19 -13.64
CA ALA A 219 8.03 14.65 -14.77
C ALA A 219 7.16 15.87 -14.41
N GLY A 220 6.60 15.87 -13.20
CA GLY A 220 5.82 16.99 -12.68
C GLY A 220 6.66 18.26 -12.46
N ILE A 221 7.86 18.13 -11.91
CA ILE A 221 8.81 19.26 -11.74
C ILE A 221 9.23 19.78 -13.12
N PHE A 222 9.61 18.90 -14.05
CA PHE A 222 9.97 19.30 -15.42
C PHE A 222 8.82 20.03 -16.12
N SER A 223 7.59 19.54 -15.96
CA SER A 223 6.41 20.19 -16.53
C SER A 223 6.11 21.56 -15.93
N ALA A 224 6.38 21.74 -14.64
CA ALA A 224 6.13 22.99 -13.92
C ALA A 224 7.27 24.01 -14.08
N PHE A 225 8.50 23.56 -14.26
CA PHE A 225 9.74 24.34 -14.29
C PHE A 225 10.66 23.85 -15.42
N PRO A 226 10.26 24.01 -16.70
CA PRO A 226 11.00 23.48 -17.84
C PRO A 226 12.40 24.12 -18.02
N GLU A 227 12.67 25.24 -17.35
CA GLU A 227 13.98 25.89 -17.32
C GLU A 227 15.00 25.18 -16.41
N LEU A 228 14.57 24.27 -15.55
CA LEU A 228 15.48 23.52 -14.67
C LEU A 228 16.09 22.33 -15.42
N LYS A 229 17.37 22.45 -15.80
CA LYS A 229 18.10 21.37 -16.51
C LYS A 229 18.12 20.06 -15.71
N SER A 230 18.29 20.13 -14.39
CA SER A 230 18.25 18.95 -13.52
C SER A 230 16.90 18.23 -13.53
N ALA A 231 15.79 18.93 -13.77
CA ALA A 231 14.47 18.33 -13.88
C ALA A 231 14.31 17.57 -15.21
N GLU A 232 14.83 18.12 -16.31
CA GLU A 232 14.87 17.43 -17.62
C GLU A 232 15.73 16.17 -17.54
N ASP A 233 16.95 16.27 -16.98
CA ASP A 233 17.89 15.16 -16.85
C ASP A 233 17.33 14.07 -15.93
N ALA A 234 16.64 14.43 -14.84
CA ALA A 234 15.97 13.49 -13.95
C ALA A 234 14.80 12.77 -14.66
N GLU A 235 13.99 13.49 -15.43
CA GLU A 235 12.88 12.93 -16.21
C GLU A 235 13.37 11.94 -17.26
N ASP A 236 14.45 12.28 -17.99
CA ASP A 236 15.02 11.41 -19.01
C ASP A 236 15.58 10.11 -18.42
N LYS A 237 16.39 10.20 -17.36
CA LYS A 237 16.93 9.03 -16.67
C LYS A 237 15.83 8.16 -16.05
N ALA A 238 14.81 8.79 -15.45
CA ALA A 238 13.67 8.08 -14.89
C ALA A 238 12.91 7.31 -15.97
N ARG A 239 12.65 7.93 -17.10
CA ARG A 239 11.98 7.31 -18.25
C ARG A 239 12.74 6.10 -18.75
N GLU A 240 14.05 6.22 -18.98
CA GLU A 240 14.91 5.13 -19.44
C GLU A 240 14.85 3.95 -18.45
N GLY A 241 15.01 4.23 -17.15
CA GLY A 241 14.90 3.23 -16.08
C GLY A 241 13.55 2.53 -16.06
N LEU A 242 12.44 3.28 -16.17
CA LEU A 242 11.10 2.71 -16.18
C LEU A 242 10.82 1.87 -17.44
N ILE A 243 11.29 2.27 -18.62
CA ILE A 243 11.13 1.47 -19.85
C ILE A 243 11.86 0.13 -19.72
N LYS A 244 13.06 0.13 -19.10
CA LYS A 244 13.81 -1.09 -18.80
C LYS A 244 13.06 -1.97 -17.81
N MET A 245 12.60 -1.41 -16.68
CA MET A 245 11.82 -2.14 -15.67
C MET A 245 10.52 -2.70 -16.24
N PHE A 246 9.87 -2.00 -17.17
CA PHE A 246 8.61 -2.43 -17.80
C PHE A 246 8.79 -3.63 -18.74
N ALA A 247 10.01 -3.83 -19.25
CA ALA A 247 10.33 -4.97 -20.10
C ALA A 247 10.58 -6.27 -19.32
N GLU A 248 10.77 -6.19 -18.00
CA GLU A 248 11.03 -7.32 -17.12
C GLU A 248 9.71 -7.99 -16.68
N PRO A 249 9.71 -9.33 -16.42
CA PRO A 249 8.56 -9.99 -15.80
C PRO A 249 8.30 -9.44 -14.39
N ARG A 250 7.11 -8.89 -14.15
CA ARG A 250 6.72 -8.27 -12.88
C ARG A 250 5.26 -8.57 -12.54
N ALA A 251 4.92 -8.45 -11.25
CA ALA A 251 3.55 -8.53 -10.79
C ALA A 251 2.67 -7.46 -11.47
N LEU A 252 1.39 -7.76 -11.65
CA LEU A 252 0.47 -6.85 -12.34
C LEU A 252 0.45 -5.45 -11.71
N VAL A 253 0.39 -5.34 -10.38
CA VAL A 253 0.39 -4.05 -9.68
C VAL A 253 1.64 -3.23 -9.98
N GLU A 254 2.81 -3.85 -10.10
CA GLU A 254 4.05 -3.15 -10.43
C GLU A 254 4.04 -2.65 -11.88
N ARG A 255 3.54 -3.47 -12.81
CA ARG A 255 3.35 -3.06 -14.22
C ARG A 255 2.36 -1.91 -14.36
N LEU A 256 1.28 -1.91 -13.57
CA LEU A 256 0.31 -0.81 -13.52
C LEU A 256 0.96 0.49 -13.02
N LEU A 257 1.76 0.44 -11.97
CA LEU A 257 2.48 1.61 -11.44
C LEU A 257 3.47 2.18 -12.46
N ILE A 258 4.26 1.32 -13.10
CA ILE A 258 5.22 1.73 -14.13
C ILE A 258 4.48 2.35 -15.33
N ALA A 259 3.41 1.71 -15.81
CA ALA A 259 2.62 2.22 -16.92
C ALA A 259 1.98 3.58 -16.60
N ARG A 260 1.42 3.76 -15.41
CA ARG A 260 0.88 5.03 -14.93
C ARG A 260 1.94 6.13 -14.98
N ALA A 261 3.12 5.87 -14.40
CA ALA A 261 4.22 6.83 -14.39
C ALA A 261 4.65 7.23 -15.81
N LEU A 262 4.85 6.26 -16.71
CA LEU A 262 5.22 6.50 -18.10
C LEU A 262 4.15 7.27 -18.87
N LEU A 263 2.86 7.04 -18.61
CA LEU A 263 1.75 7.73 -19.26
C LEU A 263 1.59 9.17 -18.77
N GLU A 264 1.96 9.48 -17.53
CA GLU A 264 1.95 10.85 -17.00
C GLU A 264 3.15 11.68 -17.45
N MET A 265 4.25 11.04 -17.83
CA MET A 265 5.42 11.72 -18.40
C MET A 265 5.09 12.35 -19.76
N PRO A 266 5.72 13.48 -20.13
CA PRO A 266 5.57 14.07 -21.46
C PRO A 266 5.81 13.04 -22.58
N ALA A 267 5.06 13.13 -23.68
CA ALA A 267 5.27 12.22 -24.81
C ALA A 267 6.64 12.47 -25.44
N LYS A 268 7.44 11.41 -25.57
CA LYS A 268 8.68 11.43 -26.37
C LYS A 268 8.58 10.27 -27.36
N ASN A 269 8.84 10.53 -28.63
CA ASN A 269 8.79 9.50 -29.68
C ASN A 269 9.78 8.37 -29.35
N GLY A 270 9.32 7.11 -29.34
CA GLY A 270 10.20 5.97 -29.11
C GLY A 270 9.46 4.67 -28.75
N ASP A 271 10.22 3.59 -28.57
CA ASP A 271 9.78 2.20 -28.36
C ASP A 271 8.85 1.96 -27.15
N GLY A 272 8.78 2.91 -26.22
CA GLY A 272 7.94 2.80 -25.01
C GLY A 272 6.44 2.89 -25.30
N GLU A 273 6.01 3.64 -26.33
CA GLU A 273 4.59 3.86 -26.60
C GLU A 273 3.87 2.61 -27.08
N ASP A 274 4.50 1.84 -27.98
CA ASP A 274 3.93 0.57 -28.43
C ASP A 274 3.78 -0.46 -27.29
N LYS A 275 4.71 -0.45 -26.35
CA LYS A 275 4.63 -1.32 -25.15
C LYS A 275 3.47 -0.88 -24.26
N LEU A 276 3.28 0.42 -24.06
CA LEU A 276 2.17 0.96 -23.24
C LEU A 276 0.81 0.69 -23.90
N ILE A 277 0.71 0.83 -25.23
CA ILE A 277 -0.50 0.50 -25.98
C ILE A 277 -0.83 -0.99 -25.83
N ARG A 278 0.14 -1.88 -26.05
CA ARG A 278 -0.05 -3.33 -25.87
C ARG A 278 -0.45 -3.69 -24.47
N PHE A 279 0.12 -3.05 -23.46
CA PHE A 279 -0.26 -3.29 -22.07
C PHE A 279 -1.68 -2.80 -21.78
N ALA A 280 -2.09 -1.63 -22.28
CA ALA A 280 -3.46 -1.16 -22.16
C ALA A 280 -4.44 -2.12 -22.87
N ASP A 281 -4.10 -2.65 -24.04
CA ASP A 281 -4.90 -3.67 -24.74
C ASP A 281 -4.95 -5.00 -23.94
N GLU A 282 -3.86 -5.39 -23.27
CA GLU A 282 -3.84 -6.53 -22.33
C GLU A 282 -4.81 -6.32 -21.15
N LEU A 283 -4.81 -5.14 -20.54
CA LEU A 283 -5.75 -4.81 -19.45
C LEU A 283 -7.21 -4.91 -19.90
N LEU A 284 -7.51 -4.50 -21.14
CA LEU A 284 -8.86 -4.68 -21.71
C LEU A 284 -9.24 -6.17 -21.78
N SER A 285 -8.31 -7.03 -22.16
CA SER A 285 -8.56 -8.49 -22.26
C SER A 285 -8.77 -9.13 -20.87
N MET A 286 -8.14 -8.59 -19.82
CA MET A 286 -8.31 -9.05 -18.44
C MET A 286 -9.61 -8.53 -17.80
N THR A 287 -10.21 -7.48 -18.36
CA THR A 287 -11.43 -6.87 -17.84
C THR A 287 -12.65 -7.69 -18.24
N LYS A 288 -13.36 -8.25 -17.28
CA LYS A 288 -14.58 -9.02 -17.47
C LYS A 288 -15.75 -8.13 -17.96
N PRO A 289 -16.81 -8.69 -18.53
CA PRO A 289 -17.97 -7.91 -18.98
C PRO A 289 -18.64 -7.07 -17.89
N ASP A 290 -18.58 -7.51 -16.63
CA ASP A 290 -19.11 -6.78 -15.46
C ASP A 290 -18.15 -5.69 -14.93
N GLY A 291 -17.03 -5.47 -15.57
CA GLY A 291 -16.04 -4.47 -15.22
C GLY A 291 -14.97 -4.93 -14.23
N ARG A 292 -15.05 -6.13 -13.67
CA ARG A 292 -13.99 -6.67 -12.83
C ARG A 292 -12.75 -6.95 -13.66
N MET A 293 -11.63 -6.45 -13.22
CA MET A 293 -10.33 -6.90 -13.72
C MET A 293 -9.74 -7.89 -12.73
N MET A 294 -9.37 -9.06 -13.20
CA MET A 294 -8.86 -10.14 -12.37
C MET A 294 -7.66 -10.78 -13.05
N GLU A 295 -6.61 -10.99 -12.27
CA GLU A 295 -5.55 -11.91 -12.64
C GLU A 295 -6.05 -13.36 -12.40
N ASP A 296 -5.68 -14.32 -13.23
CA ASP A 296 -6.19 -15.68 -13.17
C ASP A 296 -6.09 -16.30 -11.77
N GLY A 297 -7.24 -16.76 -11.25
CA GLY A 297 -7.35 -17.43 -9.97
C GLY A 297 -7.27 -16.53 -8.73
N ARG A 298 -7.23 -15.20 -8.87
CA ARG A 298 -7.26 -14.25 -7.76
C ARG A 298 -8.60 -13.53 -7.64
N ASP A 299 -8.93 -13.12 -6.42
CA ASP A 299 -10.05 -12.22 -6.17
C ASP A 299 -9.74 -10.82 -6.72
N ALA A 300 -10.76 -10.08 -7.17
CA ALA A 300 -10.59 -8.72 -7.66
C ALA A 300 -10.24 -7.75 -6.52
N VAL A 301 -9.04 -7.19 -6.53
CA VAL A 301 -8.59 -6.17 -5.59
C VAL A 301 -9.05 -4.80 -6.10
N THR A 302 -9.89 -4.10 -5.31
CA THR A 302 -10.54 -2.85 -5.76
C THR A 302 -9.53 -1.74 -6.06
N ALA A 303 -8.46 -1.61 -5.27
CA ALA A 303 -7.40 -0.63 -5.52
C ALA A 303 -6.61 -0.93 -6.81
N GLU A 304 -6.35 -2.20 -7.14
CA GLU A 304 -5.72 -2.59 -8.41
C GLU A 304 -6.64 -2.35 -9.61
N ASN A 305 -7.94 -2.63 -9.47
CA ASN A 305 -8.93 -2.29 -10.48
C ASN A 305 -8.98 -0.77 -10.72
N ALA A 306 -8.97 0.03 -9.65
CA ALA A 306 -8.92 1.48 -9.76
C ALA A 306 -7.64 1.97 -10.46
N LEU A 307 -6.49 1.40 -10.13
CA LEU A 307 -5.22 1.73 -10.78
C LEU A 307 -5.22 1.34 -12.27
N ALA A 308 -5.83 0.21 -12.64
CA ALA A 308 -6.00 -0.18 -14.03
C ALA A 308 -6.92 0.80 -14.79
N ALA A 309 -8.00 1.26 -14.17
CA ALA A 309 -8.86 2.30 -14.75
C ALA A 309 -8.10 3.62 -14.96
N GLN A 310 -7.23 4.02 -14.02
CA GLN A 310 -6.35 5.18 -14.17
C GLN A 310 -5.42 5.02 -15.39
N VAL A 311 -4.74 3.86 -15.50
CA VAL A 311 -3.85 3.56 -16.64
C VAL A 311 -4.62 3.63 -17.97
N LEU A 312 -5.81 3.05 -18.05
CA LEU A 312 -6.64 3.09 -19.26
C LEU A 312 -7.14 4.51 -19.59
N ALA A 313 -7.54 5.31 -18.60
CA ALA A 313 -7.95 6.71 -18.80
C ALA A 313 -6.77 7.58 -19.30
N LEU A 314 -5.58 7.39 -18.73
CA LEU A 314 -4.35 8.05 -19.19
C LEU A 314 -3.94 7.59 -20.57
N ALA A 315 -4.03 6.29 -20.87
CA ALA A 315 -3.77 5.73 -22.20
C ALA A 315 -4.75 6.31 -23.24
N TYR A 316 -6.03 6.45 -22.92
CA TYR A 316 -6.98 7.17 -23.78
C TYR A 316 -6.59 8.64 -23.97
N SER A 317 -6.23 9.32 -22.89
CA SER A 317 -5.82 10.73 -22.96
C SER A 317 -4.59 10.92 -23.89
N ARG A 318 -3.67 9.96 -23.91
CA ARG A 318 -2.45 9.99 -24.73
C ARG A 318 -2.66 9.48 -26.15
N PHE A 319 -3.26 8.30 -26.32
CA PHE A 319 -3.35 7.59 -27.60
C PHE A 319 -4.68 7.77 -28.34
N LYS A 320 -5.69 8.34 -27.69
CA LYS A 320 -7.05 8.59 -28.20
C LYS A 320 -7.79 7.34 -28.71
N ARG A 321 -7.41 6.15 -28.24
CA ARG A 321 -8.11 4.90 -28.56
C ARG A 321 -9.34 4.74 -27.68
N ARG A 322 -10.54 4.78 -28.31
CA ARG A 322 -11.83 4.74 -27.61
C ARG A 322 -12.00 3.50 -26.74
N ALA A 323 -11.46 2.36 -27.16
CA ALA A 323 -11.52 1.13 -26.38
C ALA A 323 -10.90 1.28 -24.98
N HIS A 324 -9.81 2.05 -24.83
CA HIS A 324 -9.21 2.32 -23.53
C HIS A 324 -10.14 3.12 -22.62
N LEU A 325 -10.86 4.11 -23.15
CA LEU A 325 -11.87 4.85 -22.39
C LEU A 325 -13.00 3.93 -21.94
N GLU A 326 -13.56 3.15 -22.86
CA GLU A 326 -14.65 2.20 -22.56
C GLU A 326 -14.23 1.15 -21.52
N GLY A 327 -12.96 0.73 -21.54
CA GLY A 327 -12.38 -0.14 -20.51
C GLY A 327 -12.32 0.53 -19.15
N ALA A 328 -11.82 1.75 -19.08
CA ALA A 328 -11.77 2.54 -17.84
C ALA A 328 -13.19 2.77 -17.27
N GLU A 329 -14.14 3.13 -18.13
CA GLU A 329 -15.56 3.33 -17.74
C GLU A 329 -16.20 2.05 -17.20
N ARG A 330 -15.92 0.88 -17.80
CA ARG A 330 -16.42 -0.40 -17.30
C ARG A 330 -15.89 -0.73 -15.91
N ILE A 331 -14.58 -0.56 -15.70
CA ILE A 331 -13.97 -0.81 -14.38
C ILE A 331 -14.53 0.16 -13.35
N CYS A 332 -14.62 1.45 -13.68
CA CYS A 332 -15.22 2.44 -12.78
C CYS A 332 -16.71 2.20 -12.52
N GLY A 333 -17.44 1.70 -13.51
CA GLY A 333 -18.83 1.26 -13.34
C GLY A 333 -18.98 0.11 -12.34
N TYR A 334 -18.02 -0.82 -12.33
CA TYR A 334 -17.96 -1.86 -11.31
C TYR A 334 -17.65 -1.30 -9.91
N ILE A 335 -16.70 -0.36 -9.78
CA ILE A 335 -16.41 0.31 -8.51
C ILE A 335 -17.64 1.09 -8.01
N GLU A 336 -18.34 1.79 -8.90
CA GLU A 336 -19.59 2.48 -8.58
C GLU A 336 -20.69 1.51 -8.12
N PHE A 337 -20.80 0.35 -8.76
CA PHE A 337 -21.71 -0.73 -8.33
C PHE A 337 -21.37 -1.20 -6.91
N LEU A 338 -20.11 -1.47 -6.61
CA LEU A 338 -19.67 -1.84 -5.26
C LEU A 338 -19.98 -0.74 -4.23
N LEU A 339 -19.73 0.52 -4.57
CA LEU A 339 -20.04 1.66 -3.71
C LEU A 339 -21.52 1.75 -3.36
N LYS A 340 -22.40 1.46 -4.31
CA LYS A 340 -23.87 1.51 -4.13
C LYS A 340 -24.46 0.28 -3.42
N THR A 341 -23.81 -0.88 -3.52
CA THR A 341 -24.36 -2.15 -3.04
C THR A 341 -23.72 -2.66 -1.76
N SER A 342 -22.57 -2.10 -1.37
CA SER A 342 -21.86 -2.46 -0.16
C SER A 342 -21.99 -1.36 0.90
N TYR A 343 -21.99 -1.75 2.19
CA TYR A 343 -21.98 -0.76 3.28
C TYR A 343 -20.70 0.11 3.28
N GLN A 344 -19.59 -0.46 2.84
CA GLN A 344 -18.31 0.21 2.62
C GLN A 344 -17.69 -0.37 1.35
N LEU A 345 -16.92 0.44 0.62
CA LEU A 345 -16.21 -0.04 -0.56
C LEU A 345 -15.20 -1.14 -0.17
N PRO A 346 -15.40 -2.40 -0.57
CA PRO A 346 -14.55 -3.50 -0.13
C PRO A 346 -13.15 -3.41 -0.74
N SER A 347 -12.11 -3.75 0.02
CA SER A 347 -10.74 -3.82 -0.51
C SER A 347 -10.57 -4.97 -1.52
N VAL A 348 -11.25 -6.08 -1.26
CA VAL A 348 -11.29 -7.25 -2.16
C VAL A 348 -12.75 -7.65 -2.38
N SER A 349 -13.16 -7.80 -3.61
CA SER A 349 -14.49 -8.28 -3.95
C SER A 349 -14.44 -9.74 -4.38
N SER A 350 -14.95 -10.60 -3.52
CA SER A 350 -15.14 -12.03 -3.76
C SER A 350 -16.57 -12.40 -3.36
N VAL A 351 -17.15 -13.35 -4.07
CA VAL A 351 -18.47 -13.91 -3.75
C VAL A 351 -18.49 -14.56 -2.35
N ALA A 352 -17.33 -14.99 -1.85
CA ALA A 352 -17.22 -15.79 -0.64
C ALA A 352 -16.75 -15.00 0.60
N VAL A 353 -16.19 -13.79 0.47
CA VAL A 353 -15.50 -13.11 1.57
C VAL A 353 -15.86 -11.63 1.62
N ARG A 354 -16.35 -11.17 2.77
CA ARG A 354 -16.44 -9.74 3.09
C ARG A 354 -15.06 -9.25 3.49
N SER A 355 -14.36 -8.53 2.60
CA SER A 355 -13.10 -7.90 2.96
C SER A 355 -13.35 -6.60 3.74
N GLN A 356 -12.42 -6.27 4.63
CA GLN A 356 -12.42 -4.96 5.27
C GLN A 356 -12.16 -3.87 4.21
N SER A 357 -12.74 -2.71 4.45
CA SER A 357 -12.47 -1.52 3.67
C SER A 357 -11.17 -0.85 4.13
N SER A 358 -10.50 -0.13 3.24
CA SER A 358 -9.28 0.62 3.56
C SER A 358 -9.29 2.01 2.93
N ALA A 359 -8.66 2.97 3.59
CA ALA A 359 -8.45 4.31 3.06
C ALA A 359 -7.74 4.28 1.70
N ARG A 360 -6.85 3.31 1.48
CA ARG A 360 -6.20 3.07 0.19
C ARG A 360 -7.21 2.78 -0.91
N THR A 361 -8.18 1.91 -0.66
CA THR A 361 -9.23 1.57 -1.63
C THR A 361 -9.98 2.80 -2.09
N TYR A 362 -10.37 3.67 -1.15
CA TYR A 362 -11.05 4.93 -1.46
C TYR A 362 -10.15 5.93 -2.20
N ALA A 363 -8.89 6.04 -1.79
CA ALA A 363 -7.93 6.95 -2.42
C ALA A 363 -7.69 6.58 -3.89
N PHE A 364 -7.42 5.32 -4.20
CA PHE A 364 -7.22 4.88 -5.58
C PHE A 364 -8.50 4.93 -6.41
N ALA A 365 -9.66 4.55 -5.84
CA ALA A 365 -10.95 4.67 -6.51
C ALA A 365 -11.28 6.14 -6.87
N GLY A 366 -11.06 7.06 -5.93
CA GLY A 366 -11.20 8.50 -6.19
C GLY A 366 -10.29 8.98 -7.32
N GLY A 367 -9.03 8.50 -7.37
CA GLY A 367 -8.09 8.78 -8.45
C GLY A 367 -8.58 8.32 -9.82
N ALA A 368 -9.17 7.12 -9.89
CA ALA A 368 -9.72 6.61 -11.14
C ALA A 368 -10.88 7.49 -11.68
N PHE A 369 -11.76 7.95 -10.81
CA PHE A 369 -12.82 8.88 -11.21
C PHE A 369 -12.28 10.28 -11.55
N ALA A 370 -11.23 10.76 -10.87
CA ALA A 370 -10.58 12.02 -11.20
C ALA A 370 -9.94 11.97 -12.61
N ASP A 371 -9.25 10.87 -12.93
CA ASP A 371 -8.62 10.68 -14.25
C ASP A 371 -9.67 10.52 -15.36
N LEU A 372 -10.79 9.83 -15.11
CA LEU A 372 -11.92 9.78 -16.06
C LEU A 372 -12.55 11.15 -16.26
N HIS A 373 -12.72 11.95 -15.21
CA HIS A 373 -13.20 13.33 -15.36
C HIS A 373 -12.22 14.16 -16.19
N ALA A 374 -10.91 14.05 -15.92
CA ALA A 374 -9.90 14.75 -16.70
C ALA A 374 -9.87 14.33 -18.18
N ALA A 375 -10.16 13.07 -18.48
CA ALA A 375 -10.16 12.51 -19.82
C ALA A 375 -11.43 12.86 -20.64
N THR A 376 -12.61 12.96 -19.97
CA THR A 376 -13.93 13.10 -20.61
C THR A 376 -14.58 14.46 -20.42
N GLY A 377 -14.29 15.13 -19.30
CA GLY A 377 -15.03 16.33 -18.85
C GLY A 377 -16.41 16.04 -18.26
N GLU A 378 -16.79 14.78 -18.05
CA GLU A 378 -18.11 14.42 -17.57
C GLU A 378 -18.27 14.64 -16.06
N ASN A 379 -19.18 15.51 -15.65
CA ASN A 379 -19.43 15.89 -14.26
C ASN A 379 -19.79 14.72 -13.33
N LYS A 380 -20.35 13.62 -13.85
CA LYS A 380 -20.67 12.44 -13.03
C LYS A 380 -19.44 11.90 -12.30
N TYR A 381 -18.28 11.92 -12.93
CA TYR A 381 -17.04 11.35 -12.36
C TYR A 381 -16.49 12.22 -11.22
N ILE A 382 -16.55 13.55 -11.34
CA ILE A 382 -16.11 14.40 -10.22
C ILE A 382 -17.05 14.31 -9.02
N ILE A 383 -18.35 14.08 -9.27
CA ILE A 383 -19.35 13.84 -8.20
C ILE A 383 -18.99 12.53 -7.46
N LEU A 384 -18.68 11.44 -8.19
CA LEU A 384 -18.29 10.17 -7.59
C LEU A 384 -16.97 10.27 -6.84
N CYS A 385 -15.99 10.98 -7.38
CA CYS A 385 -14.74 11.29 -6.69
C CYS A 385 -15.01 11.99 -5.35
N ARG A 386 -15.90 12.98 -5.31
CA ARG A 386 -16.30 13.70 -4.10
C ARG A 386 -16.98 12.77 -3.08
N ILE A 387 -17.92 11.93 -3.52
CA ILE A 387 -18.61 10.98 -2.64
C ILE A 387 -17.60 10.06 -1.96
N LEU A 388 -16.62 9.53 -2.70
CA LEU A 388 -15.55 8.71 -2.14
C LEU A 388 -14.73 9.45 -1.08
N PHE A 389 -14.48 10.74 -1.28
CA PHE A 389 -13.79 11.57 -0.28
C PHE A 389 -14.63 11.83 0.96
N ASP A 390 -15.93 12.06 0.81
CA ASP A 390 -16.85 12.26 1.93
C ASP A 390 -16.96 10.97 2.76
N GLU A 391 -16.98 9.80 2.12
CA GLU A 391 -16.94 8.52 2.81
C GLU A 391 -15.56 8.24 3.45
N LEU A 392 -14.46 8.58 2.78
CA LEU A 392 -13.11 8.49 3.34
C LEU A 392 -13.00 9.28 4.66
N ASP A 393 -13.55 10.50 4.67
CA ASP A 393 -13.63 11.31 5.87
C ASP A 393 -14.47 10.66 6.97
N GLY A 394 -15.68 10.20 6.63
CA GLY A 394 -16.58 9.63 7.61
C GLY A 394 -16.08 8.33 8.25
N LEU A 395 -15.36 7.51 7.49
CA LEU A 395 -14.97 6.17 7.93
C LEU A 395 -13.55 6.11 8.53
N PHE A 396 -12.64 6.92 8.00
CA PHE A 396 -11.20 6.75 8.29
C PHE A 396 -10.58 7.90 9.07
N MET A 397 -11.32 8.97 9.34
CA MET A 397 -10.80 10.09 10.14
C MET A 397 -10.34 9.60 11.51
N SER A 398 -9.11 9.93 11.87
CA SER A 398 -8.55 9.71 13.20
C SER A 398 -8.75 10.93 14.11
N GLU A 399 -8.47 10.80 15.39
CA GLU A 399 -8.49 11.92 16.36
C GLU A 399 -7.52 13.04 15.98
N SER A 400 -6.41 12.71 15.31
CA SER A 400 -5.48 13.70 14.78
C SER A 400 -6.05 14.51 13.60
N GLY A 401 -7.22 14.12 13.07
CA GLY A 401 -7.86 14.70 11.90
C GLY A 401 -7.14 14.37 10.59
N LEU A 402 -6.44 13.24 10.55
CA LEU A 402 -5.84 12.62 9.39
C LEU A 402 -6.51 11.25 9.19
N TRP A 403 -6.43 10.69 7.99
CA TRP A 403 -7.02 9.38 7.71
C TRP A 403 -6.12 8.26 8.17
N ALA A 404 -6.68 7.35 8.97
CA ALA A 404 -6.06 6.06 9.23
C ALA A 404 -6.27 5.11 8.04
N ILE A 405 -5.42 4.09 7.90
CA ILE A 405 -5.54 3.15 6.77
C ILE A 405 -6.81 2.29 6.84
N ASN A 406 -7.32 2.03 8.05
CA ASN A 406 -8.52 1.22 8.30
C ASN A 406 -9.56 1.98 9.12
N SER A 407 -10.83 1.62 8.94
CA SER A 407 -11.96 2.23 9.66
C SER A 407 -12.06 1.76 11.12
N HIS A 408 -11.49 0.59 11.45
CA HIS A 408 -11.53 0.00 12.79
C HIS A 408 -10.12 -0.18 13.34
N ALA A 409 -10.01 -0.40 14.66
CA ALA A 409 -8.75 -0.74 15.28
C ALA A 409 -8.19 -2.06 14.67
N SER A 410 -6.87 -2.14 14.58
CA SER A 410 -6.16 -3.35 14.14
C SER A 410 -6.50 -4.54 15.05
N ALA A 411 -6.52 -5.76 14.49
CA ALA A 411 -6.61 -6.98 15.30
C ALA A 411 -5.35 -7.18 16.16
N LEU A 412 -4.24 -6.55 15.80
CA LEU A 412 -3.01 -6.58 16.58
C LEU A 412 -3.19 -5.82 17.90
N SER A 413 -2.75 -6.44 18.99
CA SER A 413 -2.90 -5.87 20.33
C SER A 413 -2.11 -4.57 20.51
N GLY A 414 -2.78 -3.53 21.02
CA GLY A 414 -2.13 -2.26 21.40
C GLY A 414 -1.80 -1.33 20.22
N VAL A 415 -2.28 -1.62 19.01
CA VAL A 415 -2.05 -0.77 17.86
C VAL A 415 -3.27 0.08 17.61
N SER A 416 -3.09 1.39 17.64
CA SER A 416 -4.06 2.36 17.15
C SER A 416 -4.16 2.29 15.62
N ARG A 417 -5.13 3.00 15.04
CA ARG A 417 -5.35 3.07 13.60
C ARG A 417 -4.17 3.77 12.90
N PRO A 418 -3.29 3.05 12.16
CA PRO A 418 -2.06 3.64 11.64
C PRO A 418 -2.33 4.63 10.50
N ILE A 419 -1.51 5.70 10.45
CA ILE A 419 -1.51 6.72 9.41
C ILE A 419 -0.21 6.57 8.60
N ILE A 420 -0.31 6.36 7.28
CA ILE A 420 0.82 6.04 6.43
C ILE A 420 1.02 7.12 5.37
N TYR A 421 2.19 7.75 5.39
CA TYR A 421 2.59 8.78 4.42
C TYR A 421 3.60 8.28 3.38
N VAL A 422 4.31 7.20 3.69
CA VAL A 422 5.42 6.73 2.88
C VAL A 422 4.97 5.82 1.75
N ASP A 423 5.55 6.01 0.59
CA ASP A 423 5.49 5.07 -0.52
C ASP A 423 6.36 3.86 -0.16
N SER A 424 5.87 2.67 -0.43
CA SER A 424 6.59 1.44 -0.15
C SER A 424 6.39 0.46 -1.32
N ARG A 425 5.77 -0.70 -1.10
CA ARG A 425 5.38 -1.62 -2.17
C ARG A 425 4.31 -1.03 -3.10
N ILE A 426 3.47 -0.16 -2.58
CA ILE A 426 2.46 0.63 -3.30
C ILE A 426 2.52 2.08 -2.82
N PRO A 427 2.08 3.05 -3.64
CA PRO A 427 2.03 4.47 -3.25
C PRO A 427 1.23 4.70 -1.98
N SER A 428 1.63 5.71 -1.23
CA SER A 428 0.93 6.13 -0.03
C SER A 428 -0.49 6.59 -0.34
N TYR A 429 -1.48 6.05 0.36
CA TYR A 429 -2.86 6.51 0.20
C TYR A 429 -3.03 7.97 0.64
N MET A 430 -2.21 8.47 1.56
CA MET A 430 -2.20 9.88 1.95
C MET A 430 -1.69 10.77 0.83
N GLY A 431 -0.66 10.33 0.12
CA GLY A 431 -0.15 11.04 -1.07
C GLY A 431 -1.16 11.03 -2.21
N GLU A 432 -1.74 9.87 -2.53
CA GLU A 432 -2.81 9.73 -3.53
C GLU A 432 -4.01 10.62 -3.19
N ALA A 433 -4.51 10.56 -1.96
CA ALA A 433 -5.61 11.39 -1.52
C ALA A 433 -5.30 12.90 -1.58
N ALA A 434 -4.05 13.30 -1.26
CA ALA A 434 -3.63 14.68 -1.37
C ALA A 434 -3.64 15.18 -2.82
N GLN A 435 -3.21 14.36 -3.79
CA GLN A 435 -3.29 14.68 -5.23
C GLN A 435 -4.74 14.90 -5.67
N GLN A 436 -5.66 14.08 -5.19
CA GLN A 436 -7.08 14.18 -5.53
C GLN A 436 -7.76 15.37 -4.86
N LEU A 437 -7.45 15.65 -3.58
CA LEU A 437 -7.93 16.88 -2.94
C LEU A 437 -7.49 18.12 -3.70
N LYS A 438 -6.26 18.13 -4.18
CA LYS A 438 -5.78 19.20 -5.03
C LYS A 438 -6.59 19.30 -6.31
N TYR A 439 -6.80 18.16 -7.00
CA TYR A 439 -7.62 18.10 -8.21
C TYR A 439 -9.05 18.63 -7.96
N LEU A 440 -9.71 18.15 -6.90
CA LEU A 440 -11.04 18.59 -6.52
C LEU A 440 -11.10 20.08 -6.18
N SER A 441 -10.09 20.63 -5.49
CA SER A 441 -10.01 22.04 -5.15
C SER A 441 -9.90 22.94 -6.40
N GLU A 442 -9.37 22.41 -7.49
CA GLU A 442 -9.23 23.11 -8.75
C GLU A 442 -10.47 22.96 -9.65
N ALA A 443 -11.11 21.80 -9.59
CA ALA A 443 -12.25 21.47 -10.45
C ALA A 443 -13.59 21.99 -9.89
N ASP A 444 -13.75 22.12 -8.57
CA ASP A 444 -14.96 22.66 -7.95
C ASP A 444 -14.64 23.90 -7.09
N SER A 445 -14.87 25.08 -7.67
CA SER A 445 -14.59 26.36 -7.01
C SER A 445 -15.39 26.59 -5.71
N ARG A 446 -16.54 25.93 -5.54
CA ARG A 446 -17.40 26.06 -4.33
C ARG A 446 -16.78 25.36 -3.13
N LEU A 447 -16.01 24.31 -3.36
CA LEU A 447 -15.38 23.48 -2.33
C LEU A 447 -13.88 23.74 -2.21
N CYS A 448 -13.33 24.63 -3.03
CA CYS A 448 -11.91 24.95 -3.07
C CYS A 448 -11.33 25.26 -1.68
N ALA A 449 -11.99 26.11 -0.90
CA ALA A 449 -11.52 26.50 0.44
C ALA A 449 -11.48 25.32 1.43
N ALA A 450 -12.50 24.44 1.39
CA ALA A 450 -12.59 23.27 2.27
C ALA A 450 -11.50 22.23 1.94
N TYR A 451 -11.33 21.93 0.65
CA TYR A 451 -10.30 20.98 0.21
C TYR A 451 -8.89 21.51 0.40
N SER A 452 -8.65 22.80 0.16
CA SER A 452 -7.36 23.43 0.43
C SER A 452 -7.00 23.40 1.91
N LYS A 453 -7.97 23.60 2.81
CA LYS A 453 -7.75 23.46 4.27
C LYS A 453 -7.36 22.03 4.65
N LYS A 454 -8.02 21.02 4.08
CA LYS A 454 -7.65 19.60 4.29
C LYS A 454 -6.26 19.29 3.75
N LEU A 455 -5.97 19.72 2.52
CA LEU A 455 -4.67 19.52 1.90
C LEU A 455 -3.54 20.15 2.76
N LYS A 456 -3.77 21.36 3.29
CA LYS A 456 -2.83 22.01 4.22
C LYS A 456 -2.57 21.14 5.46
N LYS A 457 -3.62 20.58 6.08
CA LYS A 457 -3.48 19.71 7.27
C LYS A 457 -2.70 18.43 6.97
N ILE A 458 -2.98 17.78 5.82
CA ILE A 458 -2.24 16.60 5.36
C ILE A 458 -0.75 16.98 5.15
N SER A 459 -0.51 18.12 4.51
CA SER A 459 0.86 18.60 4.25
C SER A 459 1.62 18.92 5.52
N GLU A 460 0.99 19.48 6.53
CA GLU A 460 1.60 19.69 7.86
C GLU A 460 1.98 18.36 8.53
N GLY A 461 1.09 17.35 8.47
CA GLY A 461 1.38 16.00 8.96
C GLY A 461 2.52 15.31 8.21
N ALA A 462 2.57 15.50 6.88
CA ALA A 462 3.62 14.95 6.04
C ALA A 462 4.97 15.60 6.31
N ARG A 463 5.02 16.94 6.44
CA ARG A 463 6.27 17.70 6.74
C ARG A 463 6.95 17.24 8.01
N ARG A 464 6.21 16.91 9.06
CA ARG A 464 6.75 16.37 10.30
C ARG A 464 7.50 15.05 10.12
N ARG A 465 7.14 14.28 9.08
CA ARG A 465 7.71 12.94 8.77
C ARG A 465 8.74 12.95 7.65
N TYR A 466 8.78 14.02 6.84
CA TYR A 466 9.60 14.16 5.64
C TYR A 466 11.09 13.89 5.84
N ARG A 467 11.64 14.30 6.99
CA ARG A 467 13.10 14.25 7.24
C ARG A 467 13.72 12.86 7.16
N PHE A 468 12.93 11.81 7.37
CA PHE A 468 13.43 10.45 7.48
C PHE A 468 13.19 9.59 6.24
N ASN A 469 12.28 10.01 5.35
CA ASN A 469 11.79 9.19 4.24
C ASN A 469 11.62 10.01 2.96
N ASP A 470 12.66 10.71 2.55
CA ASP A 470 12.60 11.73 1.50
C ASP A 470 12.08 11.20 0.15
N PHE A 471 12.68 10.13 -0.38
CA PHE A 471 12.23 9.50 -1.63
C PHE A 471 10.93 8.70 -1.46
N GLU A 472 10.65 8.20 -0.27
CA GLU A 472 9.45 7.44 0.04
C GLU A 472 8.20 8.32 0.23
N MET A 473 8.31 9.64 0.03
CA MET A 473 7.20 10.59 0.13
C MET A 473 6.89 11.30 -1.20
N ALA A 474 7.32 10.72 -2.31
CA ALA A 474 7.17 11.32 -3.63
C ALA A 474 5.69 11.53 -4.01
N SER A 475 4.80 10.60 -3.69
CA SER A 475 3.35 10.73 -3.96
C SER A 475 2.74 11.95 -3.26
N TRP A 476 3.18 12.29 -2.03
CA TRP A 476 2.78 13.51 -1.36
C TRP A 476 3.39 14.76 -2.03
N LYS A 477 4.68 14.74 -2.38
CA LYS A 477 5.36 15.89 -3.03
C LYS A 477 4.67 16.27 -4.35
N ILE A 478 4.18 15.31 -5.12
CA ILE A 478 3.42 15.56 -6.35
C ILE A 478 2.21 16.47 -6.06
N SER A 479 1.54 16.28 -4.93
CA SER A 479 0.41 17.14 -4.55
C SER A 479 0.80 18.60 -4.27
N GLN A 480 2.08 18.86 -3.97
CA GLN A 480 2.61 20.21 -3.68
C GLN A 480 3.09 20.97 -4.94
N LEU A 481 3.21 20.28 -6.09
CA LEU A 481 3.63 20.92 -7.33
C LEU A 481 2.68 22.07 -7.72
N PRO A 482 3.18 23.18 -8.25
CA PRO A 482 2.33 24.24 -8.76
C PRO A 482 1.49 23.71 -9.95
N ARG A 483 0.36 24.35 -10.18
CA ARG A 483 -0.51 23.98 -11.30
C ARG A 483 0.19 24.31 -12.61
N VAL A 484 0.46 23.28 -13.40
CA VAL A 484 0.81 23.47 -14.82
C VAL A 484 -0.48 23.89 -15.53
N LYS A 485 -0.54 25.12 -16.01
CA LYS A 485 -1.60 25.54 -16.92
C LYS A 485 -1.43 24.74 -18.22
N LYS A 486 -2.07 23.55 -18.32
CA LYS A 486 -2.15 22.88 -19.62
C LYS A 486 -2.75 23.90 -20.58
N PRO A 487 -2.13 24.16 -21.73
CA PRO A 487 -2.77 25.00 -22.75
C PRO A 487 -4.13 24.35 -23.05
N VAL A 488 -5.19 25.08 -22.75
CA VAL A 488 -6.56 24.65 -23.04
C VAL A 488 -6.65 24.49 -24.55
N GLY A 489 -6.37 23.29 -25.03
CA GLY A 489 -6.60 22.91 -26.43
C GLY A 489 -8.11 22.90 -26.65
N GLY A 490 -8.58 23.98 -27.26
CA GLY A 490 -9.82 24.01 -28.01
C GLY A 490 -11.15 23.99 -27.23
N LYS A 491 -11.73 25.15 -27.11
CA LYS A 491 -13.20 25.43 -27.17
C LYS A 491 -14.21 24.81 -26.19
N THR A 492 -13.83 24.05 -25.17
CA THR A 492 -14.81 23.45 -24.27
C THR A 492 -15.00 24.21 -22.93
N ALA A 493 -14.04 25.05 -22.53
CA ALA A 493 -14.13 25.81 -21.27
C ALA A 493 -15.06 27.04 -21.31
N ALA A 494 -15.47 27.50 -22.48
CA ALA A 494 -16.32 28.69 -22.64
C ALA A 494 -17.83 28.42 -22.44
N ARG A 495 -18.27 27.15 -22.31
CA ARG A 495 -19.69 26.79 -22.20
C ARG A 495 -20.19 26.58 -20.77
N ILE A 496 -19.31 26.49 -19.78
CA ILE A 496 -19.72 26.19 -18.39
C ILE A 496 -20.27 27.45 -17.67
N ASN A 497 -19.91 28.65 -18.11
CA ASN A 497 -20.39 29.89 -17.49
C ASN A 497 -21.70 30.45 -18.08
N SER A 498 -22.24 29.89 -19.15
CA SER A 498 -23.47 30.43 -19.80
C SER A 498 -24.76 29.69 -19.44
N SER A 499 -24.71 28.48 -18.88
CA SER A 499 -25.91 27.69 -18.54
C SER A 499 -26.42 27.90 -17.10
N ALA A 500 -25.70 28.66 -16.26
CA ALA A 500 -26.10 28.96 -14.88
C ALA A 500 -26.96 30.25 -14.76
N ARG A 501 -27.31 30.90 -15.86
CA ARG A 501 -28.13 32.15 -15.85
C ARG A 501 -29.58 32.00 -16.33
N VAL A 502 -30.07 30.80 -16.49
CA VAL A 502 -31.51 30.59 -16.85
C VAL A 502 -32.10 29.58 -15.87
N ALA A 503 -32.31 30.00 -14.64
CA ALA A 503 -33.32 29.51 -13.70
C ALA A 503 -33.35 30.46 -12.49
N GLU A 504 -33.97 31.63 -12.68
CA GLU A 504 -34.69 32.38 -11.67
C GLU A 504 -36.14 32.39 -12.08
#